data_358af7ddc6cede2a43a4d94fca074c24
#
_entry.id   358af7ddc6cede2a43a4d94fca074c24
#
_cell.length_a   1.000
_cell.length_b   1.000
_cell.length_c   1.000
_cell.angle_alpha   90.00
_cell.angle_beta   90.00
_cell.angle_gamma   90.00
#
_symmetry.space_group_name_H-M   'P 1'
#
loop_
_entity.id
_entity.type
_entity.pdbx_description
1 polymer ?
#
loop_
_entity_poly.entity_id
_entity_poly.type
_entity_poly.pdbx_seq_one_letter_code
_entity_poly.pdbx_strand_id
1 'polypeptide(L)'
;MKCKLGDVGKTFTGLSGKTKEDFGHGEGKFVTYINVFKNPISDLNELENVEIDDNQAQVNYGDVLFTTSSETPDEVGMSSVWLGKQDNIYLNSFCFGYRPQLVFDYIYLAFMLRSPSIRNHFMLLAQGISRYNISKNKAMEISVPIPELNEQTKIGEFFKHLDDLITVNEHKQNKRFS
;
A
#
# COMPACT_ATOMS: atom_id res chain seq x y z
N MET A 1 1.86 -20.77 -8.81
CA MET A 1 2.75 -20.07 -9.77
C MET A 1 3.47 -18.97 -9.03
N LYS A 2 4.69 -18.60 -9.44
CA LYS A 2 5.42 -17.41 -8.97
C LYS A 2 5.70 -16.50 -10.14
N CYS A 3 5.44 -15.20 -10.00
CA CYS A 3 5.73 -14.19 -11.02
C CYS A 3 6.37 -12.96 -10.37
N LYS A 4 7.22 -12.25 -11.12
CA LYS A 4 7.69 -10.93 -10.69
C LYS A 4 6.53 -9.95 -10.70
N LEU A 5 6.52 -9.02 -9.76
CA LEU A 5 5.50 -7.96 -9.72
C LEU A 5 5.45 -7.18 -11.05
N GLY A 6 6.61 -6.87 -11.63
CA GLY A 6 6.71 -6.16 -12.90
C GLY A 6 6.16 -6.89 -14.12
N ASP A 7 6.06 -8.23 -14.06
CA ASP A 7 5.47 -9.02 -15.14
C ASP A 7 3.94 -8.99 -15.14
N VAL A 8 3.35 -8.67 -14.00
CA VAL A 8 1.89 -8.77 -13.76
C VAL A 8 1.25 -7.45 -13.32
N GLY A 9 1.96 -6.33 -13.46
CA GLY A 9 1.44 -5.02 -13.14
C GLY A 9 2.40 -3.89 -13.53
N LYS A 10 1.96 -2.65 -13.33
CA LYS A 10 2.72 -1.43 -13.64
C LYS A 10 2.74 -0.48 -12.47
N THR A 11 3.84 0.26 -12.31
CA THR A 11 3.96 1.30 -11.30
C THR A 11 3.45 2.65 -11.79
N PHE A 12 3.04 3.49 -10.85
CA PHE A 12 2.80 4.91 -11.07
C PHE A 12 3.37 5.73 -9.90
N THR A 13 3.63 7.00 -10.13
CA THR A 13 4.17 7.90 -9.12
C THR A 13 3.07 8.54 -8.28
N GLY A 14 3.36 8.82 -7.02
CA GLY A 14 2.56 9.72 -6.21
C GLY A 14 2.63 11.16 -6.70
N LEU A 15 1.95 12.07 -6.00
CA LEU A 15 1.92 13.49 -6.30
C LEU A 15 3.34 14.06 -6.48
N SER A 16 3.56 14.84 -7.52
CA SER A 16 4.84 15.46 -7.83
C SER A 16 4.65 16.91 -8.24
N GLY A 17 5.69 17.74 -8.04
CA GLY A 17 5.66 19.14 -8.40
C GLY A 17 4.64 19.99 -7.62
N LYS A 18 4.11 19.48 -6.53
CA LYS A 18 3.19 20.20 -5.64
C LYS A 18 3.94 21.04 -4.63
N THR A 19 3.36 22.19 -4.29
CA THR A 19 3.83 23.09 -3.25
C THR A 19 2.95 22.97 -2.01
N LYS A 20 3.40 23.55 -0.91
CA LYS A 20 2.62 23.57 0.34
C LYS A 20 1.22 24.19 0.16
N GLU A 21 1.09 25.10 -0.81
CA GLU A 21 -0.16 25.84 -1.10
C GLU A 21 -1.21 24.95 -1.77
N ASP A 22 -0.81 23.82 -2.37
CA ASP A 22 -1.73 22.88 -3.01
C ASP A 22 -2.47 21.97 -2.03
N PHE A 23 -2.03 21.93 -0.76
CA PHE A 23 -2.52 21.00 0.26
C PHE A 23 -3.41 21.66 1.31
N GLY A 24 -4.23 20.86 1.97
CA GLY A 24 -5.10 21.27 3.07
C GLY A 24 -6.44 21.85 2.62
N HIS A 25 -6.69 21.95 1.33
CA HIS A 25 -7.93 22.40 0.71
C HIS A 25 -8.11 21.74 -0.66
N GLY A 26 -9.17 22.10 -1.39
CA GLY A 26 -9.50 21.51 -2.68
C GLY A 26 -10.46 20.32 -2.53
N GLU A 27 -11.00 19.88 -3.68
CA GLU A 27 -11.97 18.79 -3.72
C GLU A 27 -11.32 17.40 -3.93
N GLY A 28 -10.06 17.39 -4.40
CA GLY A 28 -9.27 16.17 -4.48
C GLY A 28 -8.81 15.72 -3.10
N LYS A 29 -8.44 14.46 -2.99
CA LYS A 29 -7.88 13.87 -1.77
C LYS A 29 -6.68 13.01 -2.09
N PHE A 30 -5.80 12.82 -1.13
CA PHE A 30 -4.70 11.89 -1.28
C PHE A 30 -4.56 10.94 -0.08
N VAL A 31 -4.11 9.73 -0.41
CA VAL A 31 -3.80 8.71 0.60
C VAL A 31 -2.48 9.10 1.26
N THR A 32 -2.50 9.23 2.59
CA THR A 32 -1.34 9.67 3.37
C THR A 32 -0.30 8.55 3.51
N TYR A 33 0.95 8.93 3.80
CA TYR A 33 2.01 7.97 4.10
C TYR A 33 1.62 7.05 5.28
N ILE A 34 1.07 7.62 6.34
CA ILE A 34 0.67 6.88 7.55
C ILE A 34 -0.41 5.85 7.25
N ASN A 35 -1.38 6.20 6.41
CA ASN A 35 -2.42 5.27 5.97
C ASN A 35 -1.82 4.06 5.25
N VAL A 36 -0.92 4.30 4.29
CA VAL A 36 -0.21 3.23 3.57
C VAL A 36 0.65 2.39 4.51
N PHE A 37 1.37 3.04 5.42
CA PHE A 37 2.28 2.36 6.34
C PHE A 37 1.57 1.45 7.34
N LYS A 38 0.49 1.92 7.94
CA LYS A 38 -0.21 1.21 9.01
C LYS A 38 -1.19 0.13 8.53
N ASN A 39 -1.82 0.33 7.39
CA ASN A 39 -2.99 -0.44 7.00
C ASN A 39 -2.71 -1.37 5.80
N PRO A 40 -2.87 -2.70 5.95
CA PRO A 40 -2.82 -3.63 4.82
C PRO A 40 -3.87 -3.30 3.74
N ILE A 41 -5.05 -2.82 4.17
CA ILE A 41 -6.10 -2.25 3.34
C ILE A 41 -6.25 -0.81 3.80
N SER A 42 -6.09 0.14 2.88
CA SER A 42 -6.13 1.57 3.19
C SER A 42 -7.45 1.98 3.83
N ASP A 43 -7.38 2.80 4.88
CA ASP A 43 -8.55 3.43 5.46
C ASP A 43 -9.10 4.49 4.49
N LEU A 44 -10.35 4.34 4.07
CA LEU A 44 -11.00 5.23 3.12
C LEU A 44 -11.33 6.62 3.71
N ASN A 45 -11.21 6.77 5.02
CA ASN A 45 -11.48 8.03 5.73
C ASN A 45 -10.19 8.76 6.14
N GLU A 46 -9.04 8.09 6.15
CA GLU A 46 -7.74 8.69 6.50
C GLU A 46 -7.08 9.30 5.25
N LEU A 47 -7.69 10.37 4.75
CA LEU A 47 -7.29 11.10 3.56
C LEU A 47 -7.12 12.59 3.90
N GLU A 48 -6.25 13.26 3.15
CA GLU A 48 -6.09 14.71 3.23
C GLU A 48 -6.48 15.38 1.92
N ASN A 49 -6.89 16.65 1.99
CA ASN A 49 -7.33 17.41 0.85
C ASN A 49 -6.15 17.93 0.02
N VAL A 50 -6.36 17.97 -1.27
CA VAL A 50 -5.44 18.53 -2.27
C VAL A 50 -6.23 19.09 -3.45
N GLU A 51 -5.68 20.08 -4.14
CA GLU A 51 -6.25 20.55 -5.39
C GLU A 51 -6.25 19.47 -6.46
N ILE A 52 -7.35 19.37 -7.20
CA ILE A 52 -7.48 18.44 -8.33
C ILE A 52 -6.47 18.82 -9.40
N ASP A 53 -5.78 17.83 -9.94
CA ASP A 53 -4.80 18.00 -11.02
C ASP A 53 -4.86 16.79 -11.96
N ASP A 54 -5.43 17.00 -13.13
CA ASP A 54 -5.62 15.95 -14.14
C ASP A 54 -4.31 15.43 -14.74
N ASN A 55 -3.19 16.13 -14.50
CA ASN A 55 -1.86 15.66 -14.92
C ASN A 55 -1.22 14.66 -13.94
N GLN A 56 -1.82 14.46 -12.79
CA GLN A 56 -1.35 13.51 -11.78
C GLN A 56 -2.03 12.17 -11.93
N ALA A 57 -1.30 11.09 -11.61
CA ALA A 57 -1.88 9.77 -11.59
C ALA A 57 -2.88 9.62 -10.43
N GLN A 58 -4.09 9.17 -10.73
CA GLN A 58 -5.09 8.85 -9.71
C GLN A 58 -4.96 7.42 -9.23
N VAL A 59 -5.29 7.20 -7.96
CA VAL A 59 -5.39 5.87 -7.35
C VAL A 59 -6.74 5.26 -7.71
N ASN A 60 -6.72 4.04 -8.23
CA ASN A 60 -7.91 3.31 -8.64
C ASN A 60 -8.15 2.11 -7.71
N TYR A 61 -9.39 1.64 -7.68
CA TYR A 61 -9.77 0.43 -6.98
C TYR A 61 -8.86 -0.76 -7.33
N GLY A 62 -8.28 -1.38 -6.31
CA GLY A 62 -7.36 -2.51 -6.46
C GLY A 62 -5.89 -2.13 -6.64
N ASP A 63 -5.55 -0.85 -6.68
CA ASP A 63 -4.16 -0.42 -6.68
C ASP A 63 -3.47 -0.77 -5.36
N VAL A 64 -2.21 -1.12 -5.44
CA VAL A 64 -1.32 -1.30 -4.29
C VAL A 64 -0.45 -0.06 -4.13
N LEU A 65 -0.36 0.44 -2.92
CA LEU A 65 0.42 1.61 -2.56
C LEU A 65 1.61 1.17 -1.71
N PHE A 66 2.82 1.64 -2.04
CA PHE A 66 4.06 1.27 -1.34
C PHE A 66 4.74 2.51 -0.79
N THR A 67 5.20 2.44 0.47
CA THR A 67 6.09 3.45 1.01
C THR A 67 7.48 3.34 0.35
N THR A 68 8.07 4.48 -0.02
CA THR A 68 9.39 4.50 -0.69
C THR A 68 10.53 4.52 0.32
N SER A 69 10.36 5.19 1.46
CA SER A 69 11.43 5.37 2.43
C SER A 69 10.95 5.16 3.86
N SER A 70 11.89 4.77 4.73
CA SER A 70 11.66 4.60 6.16
C SER A 70 12.93 4.90 6.96
N GLU A 71 12.78 5.01 8.28
CA GLU A 71 13.89 5.18 9.22
C GLU A 71 14.64 3.86 9.46
N THR A 72 13.98 2.73 9.24
CA THR A 72 14.56 1.39 9.41
C THR A 72 14.42 0.55 8.15
N PRO A 73 15.36 -0.37 7.85
CA PRO A 73 15.32 -1.16 6.62
C PRO A 73 14.17 -2.15 6.56
N ASP A 74 13.66 -2.61 7.69
CA ASP A 74 12.54 -3.54 7.78
C ASP A 74 11.17 -2.88 7.51
N GLU A 75 11.10 -1.56 7.52
CA GLU A 75 9.87 -0.79 7.27
C GLU A 75 9.75 -0.25 5.84
N VAL A 76 10.78 -0.34 5.00
CA VAL A 76 10.71 0.14 3.61
C VAL A 76 9.75 -0.70 2.76
N GLY A 77 9.12 -0.08 1.77
CA GLY A 77 8.24 -0.78 0.85
C GLY A 77 7.04 -1.40 1.55
N MET A 78 6.55 -0.80 2.63
CA MET A 78 5.31 -1.23 3.27
C MET A 78 4.15 -0.98 2.32
N SER A 79 3.24 -1.95 2.22
CA SER A 79 2.19 -1.95 1.20
C SER A 79 0.80 -1.80 1.80
N SER A 80 -0.10 -1.20 1.03
CA SER A 80 -1.52 -1.06 1.35
C SER A 80 -2.34 -1.18 0.08
N VAL A 81 -3.46 -1.90 0.10
CA VAL A 81 -4.36 -2.02 -1.04
C VAL A 81 -5.49 -1.01 -0.92
N TRP A 82 -5.74 -0.27 -1.98
CA TRP A 82 -6.84 0.69 -2.05
C TRP A 82 -8.12 0.03 -2.58
N LEU A 83 -9.18 0.06 -1.81
CA LEU A 83 -10.50 -0.49 -2.17
C LEU A 83 -11.59 0.58 -2.28
N GLY A 84 -11.22 1.86 -2.36
CA GLY A 84 -12.14 2.96 -2.60
C GLY A 84 -12.51 3.07 -4.09
N LYS A 85 -13.69 3.63 -4.33
CA LYS A 85 -14.23 3.87 -5.68
C LYS A 85 -14.46 5.36 -5.97
N GLN A 86 -13.96 6.23 -5.08
CA GLN A 86 -14.06 7.67 -5.23
C GLN A 86 -13.15 8.16 -6.36
N ASP A 87 -13.57 9.18 -7.07
CA ASP A 87 -12.75 9.90 -8.05
C ASP A 87 -11.83 10.91 -7.35
N ASN A 88 -10.83 11.38 -8.09
CA ASN A 88 -9.86 12.39 -7.65
C ASN A 88 -9.09 12.00 -6.36
N ILE A 89 -8.75 10.72 -6.25
CA ILE A 89 -7.88 10.20 -5.20
C ILE A 89 -6.46 10.09 -5.76
N TYR A 90 -5.53 10.70 -5.05
CA TYR A 90 -4.11 10.69 -5.36
C TYR A 90 -3.31 9.95 -4.31
N LEU A 91 -2.04 9.74 -4.56
CA LEU A 91 -1.10 9.15 -3.61
C LEU A 91 -0.09 10.21 -3.16
N ASN A 92 0.28 10.23 -1.89
CA ASN A 92 1.31 11.15 -1.40
C ASN A 92 2.65 10.94 -2.13
N SER A 93 3.51 11.95 -2.11
CA SER A 93 4.79 11.97 -2.85
C SER A 93 5.87 11.05 -2.29
N PHE A 94 5.70 10.52 -1.08
CA PHE A 94 6.65 9.61 -0.41
C PHE A 94 6.32 8.13 -0.63
N CYS A 95 5.33 7.86 -1.49
CA CYS A 95 4.90 6.54 -1.88
C CYS A 95 4.92 6.41 -3.41
N PHE A 96 4.89 5.19 -3.89
CA PHE A 96 4.58 4.87 -5.29
C PHE A 96 3.43 3.86 -5.36
N GLY A 97 2.69 3.91 -6.46
CA GLY A 97 1.59 3.00 -6.72
C GLY A 97 1.98 1.85 -7.64
N TYR A 98 1.23 0.77 -7.52
CA TYR A 98 1.33 -0.40 -8.38
C TYR A 98 -0.07 -0.84 -8.78
N ARG A 99 -0.31 -0.95 -10.06
CA ARG A 99 -1.59 -1.37 -10.65
C ARG A 99 -1.46 -2.77 -11.21
N PRO A 100 -2.06 -3.77 -10.54
CA PRO A 100 -2.09 -5.14 -11.05
C PRO A 100 -2.78 -5.21 -12.42
N GLN A 101 -2.24 -6.00 -13.34
CA GLN A 101 -2.82 -6.28 -14.65
C GLN A 101 -3.39 -7.71 -14.73
N LEU A 102 -3.11 -8.55 -13.74
CA LEU A 102 -3.79 -9.83 -13.53
C LEU A 102 -4.96 -9.65 -12.55
N VAL A 103 -5.90 -10.59 -12.64
CA VAL A 103 -6.98 -10.70 -11.65
C VAL A 103 -6.42 -11.28 -10.36
N PHE A 104 -6.50 -10.50 -9.29
CA PHE A 104 -6.16 -10.90 -7.94
C PHE A 104 -7.38 -10.83 -7.03
N ASP A 105 -7.41 -11.69 -6.02
CA ASP A 105 -8.14 -11.37 -4.81
C ASP A 105 -7.38 -10.27 -4.05
N TYR A 106 -7.98 -9.09 -3.91
CA TYR A 106 -7.28 -7.94 -3.33
C TYR A 106 -7.00 -8.08 -1.83
N ILE A 107 -7.81 -8.85 -1.11
CA ILE A 107 -7.56 -9.15 0.30
C ILE A 107 -6.35 -10.06 0.42
N TYR A 108 -6.27 -11.10 -0.41
CA TYR A 108 -5.07 -11.94 -0.51
C TYR A 108 -3.83 -11.09 -0.82
N LEU A 109 -3.91 -10.22 -1.81
CA LEU A 109 -2.80 -9.36 -2.23
C LEU A 109 -2.31 -8.49 -1.08
N ALA A 110 -3.24 -7.90 -0.31
CA ALA A 110 -2.93 -7.05 0.84
C ALA A 110 -2.10 -7.79 1.90
N PHE A 111 -2.50 -8.99 2.28
CA PHE A 111 -1.82 -9.77 3.33
C PHE A 111 -0.58 -10.50 2.81
N MET A 112 -0.60 -10.99 1.58
CA MET A 112 0.55 -11.65 0.95
C MET A 112 1.76 -10.70 0.86
N LEU A 113 1.55 -9.46 0.44
CA LEU A 113 2.62 -8.46 0.33
C LEU A 113 3.21 -8.05 1.69
N ARG A 114 2.48 -8.25 2.78
CA ARG A 114 2.94 -8.03 4.16
C ARG A 114 3.45 -9.30 4.85
N SER A 115 3.43 -10.44 4.17
CA SER A 115 3.95 -11.68 4.73
C SER A 115 5.45 -11.57 5.04
N PRO A 116 5.96 -12.28 6.08
CA PRO A 116 7.38 -12.23 6.44
C PRO A 116 8.31 -12.54 5.27
N SER A 117 7.97 -13.50 4.43
CA SER A 117 8.77 -13.87 3.25
C SER A 117 8.93 -12.71 2.27
N ILE A 118 7.85 -12.00 1.96
CA ILE A 118 7.89 -10.85 1.03
C ILE A 118 8.56 -9.65 1.71
N ARG A 119 8.27 -9.39 2.98
CA ARG A 119 8.91 -8.31 3.75
C ARG A 119 10.44 -8.47 3.77
N ASN A 120 10.94 -9.68 3.91
CA ASN A 120 12.38 -9.95 3.86
C ASN A 120 12.99 -9.57 2.51
N HIS A 121 12.29 -9.79 1.39
CA HIS A 121 12.78 -9.34 0.08
C HIS A 121 12.87 -7.82 0.00
N PHE A 122 11.86 -7.08 0.49
CA PHE A 122 11.89 -5.62 0.53
C PHE A 122 13.03 -5.11 1.41
N MET A 123 13.24 -5.69 2.57
CA MET A 123 14.32 -5.33 3.50
C MET A 123 15.70 -5.47 2.84
N LEU A 124 15.92 -6.55 2.08
CA LEU A 124 17.18 -6.77 1.35
C LEU A 124 17.41 -5.75 0.23
N LEU A 125 16.38 -5.11 -0.28
CA LEU A 125 16.47 -4.05 -1.29
C LEU A 125 16.65 -2.65 -0.68
N ALA A 126 16.54 -2.50 0.65
CA ALA A 126 16.69 -1.24 1.33
C ALA A 126 18.10 -0.68 1.17
N GLN A 127 18.22 0.58 0.78
CA GLN A 127 19.50 1.28 0.59
C GLN A 127 19.51 2.59 1.38
N GLY A 128 20.57 2.84 2.11
CA GLY A 128 20.76 4.04 2.91
C GLY A 128 21.56 3.78 4.19
N ILE A 129 21.83 4.84 4.95
CA ILE A 129 22.57 4.77 6.22
C ILE A 129 21.69 5.24 7.38
N SER A 130 21.09 6.43 7.27
CA SER A 130 20.21 7.01 8.29
C SER A 130 18.74 7.04 7.86
N ARG A 131 18.50 6.95 6.59
CA ARG A 131 17.17 6.81 5.99
C ARG A 131 17.27 5.83 4.83
N TYR A 132 16.42 4.82 4.85
CA TYR A 132 16.43 3.75 3.88
C TYR A 132 15.39 4.00 2.81
N ASN A 133 15.77 3.71 1.56
CA ASN A 133 14.90 3.88 0.39
C ASN A 133 14.85 2.60 -0.42
N ILE A 134 13.77 2.41 -1.17
CA ILE A 134 13.61 1.32 -2.12
C ILE A 134 13.40 1.87 -3.53
N SER A 135 14.07 1.28 -4.51
CA SER A 135 13.85 1.58 -5.93
C SER A 135 12.57 0.87 -6.42
N LYS A 136 11.70 1.61 -7.11
CA LYS A 136 10.52 1.02 -7.78
C LYS A 136 10.91 -0.13 -8.71
N ASN A 137 11.95 0.06 -9.52
CA ASN A 137 12.38 -0.95 -10.48
C ASN A 137 12.84 -2.23 -9.80
N LYS A 138 13.61 -2.11 -8.69
CA LYS A 138 14.03 -3.28 -7.90
C LYS A 138 12.86 -3.94 -7.18
N ALA A 139 11.90 -3.17 -6.66
CA ALA A 139 10.69 -3.74 -6.08
C ALA A 139 9.89 -4.57 -7.09
N MET A 140 9.87 -4.17 -8.36
CA MET A 140 9.18 -4.91 -9.43
C MET A 140 9.87 -6.24 -9.81
N GLU A 141 11.12 -6.46 -9.41
CA GLU A 141 11.82 -7.74 -9.57
C GLU A 141 11.45 -8.78 -8.51
N ILE A 142 10.75 -8.40 -7.45
CA ILE A 142 10.32 -9.32 -6.40
C ILE A 142 9.30 -10.31 -6.97
N SER A 143 9.59 -11.60 -6.78
CA SER A 143 8.68 -12.68 -7.16
C SER A 143 7.69 -12.98 -6.05
N VAL A 144 6.42 -12.98 -6.38
CA VAL A 144 5.32 -13.24 -5.45
C VAL A 144 4.56 -14.52 -5.83
N PRO A 145 4.02 -15.26 -4.84
CA PRO A 145 3.18 -16.42 -5.13
C PRO A 145 1.81 -15.98 -5.66
N ILE A 146 1.36 -16.64 -6.72
CA ILE A 146 0.04 -16.40 -7.32
C ILE A 146 -0.65 -17.77 -7.43
N PRO A 147 -1.35 -18.22 -6.38
CA PRO A 147 -2.16 -19.44 -6.43
C PRO A 147 -3.42 -19.23 -7.26
N GLU A 148 -4.21 -20.27 -7.42
CA GLU A 148 -5.53 -20.19 -8.05
C GLU A 148 -6.43 -19.18 -7.31
N LEU A 149 -7.31 -18.48 -8.05
CA LEU A 149 -8.12 -17.39 -7.47
C LEU A 149 -8.97 -17.84 -6.27
N ASN A 150 -9.54 -19.05 -6.33
CA ASN A 150 -10.29 -19.63 -5.23
C ASN A 150 -9.42 -19.86 -3.97
N GLU A 151 -8.17 -20.24 -4.16
CA GLU A 151 -7.21 -20.39 -3.07
C GLU A 151 -6.81 -19.02 -2.50
N GLN A 152 -6.57 -18.03 -3.37
CA GLN A 152 -6.32 -16.64 -2.94
C GLN A 152 -7.45 -16.14 -2.04
N THR A 153 -8.71 -16.33 -2.45
CA THR A 153 -9.87 -15.89 -1.68
C THR A 153 -9.91 -16.54 -0.30
N LYS A 154 -9.71 -17.86 -0.20
CA LYS A 154 -9.68 -18.57 1.08
C LYS A 154 -8.58 -18.07 2.01
N ILE A 155 -7.38 -17.85 1.46
CA ILE A 155 -6.23 -17.33 2.22
C ILE A 155 -6.52 -15.90 2.69
N GLY A 156 -7.02 -15.06 1.80
CA GLY A 156 -7.37 -13.67 2.10
C GLY A 156 -8.41 -13.56 3.20
N GLU A 157 -9.50 -14.30 3.10
CA GLU A 157 -10.56 -14.34 4.12
C GLU A 157 -10.04 -14.79 5.48
N PHE A 158 -9.18 -15.81 5.51
CA PHE A 158 -8.56 -16.29 6.74
C PHE A 158 -7.74 -15.21 7.44
N PHE A 159 -6.84 -14.55 6.73
CA PHE A 159 -6.01 -13.49 7.32
C PHE A 159 -6.81 -12.24 7.67
N LYS A 160 -7.81 -11.87 6.87
CA LYS A 160 -8.71 -10.76 7.19
C LYS A 160 -9.46 -11.02 8.50
N HIS A 161 -9.95 -12.24 8.69
CA HIS A 161 -10.62 -12.61 9.92
C HIS A 161 -9.69 -12.53 11.14
N LEU A 162 -8.45 -12.99 11.02
CA LEU A 162 -7.45 -12.85 12.10
C LEU A 162 -7.15 -11.39 12.42
N ASP A 163 -6.99 -10.55 11.40
CA ASP A 163 -6.73 -9.12 11.56
C ASP A 163 -7.88 -8.42 12.30
N ASP A 164 -9.12 -8.72 11.93
CA ASP A 164 -10.31 -8.20 12.59
C ASP A 164 -10.38 -8.62 14.07
N LEU A 165 -10.02 -9.87 14.40
CA LEU A 165 -9.98 -10.37 15.79
C LEU A 165 -8.91 -9.65 16.62
N ILE A 166 -7.74 -9.40 16.06
CA ILE A 166 -6.65 -8.65 16.71
C ILE A 166 -7.13 -7.23 17.02
N THR A 167 -7.67 -6.55 16.05
CA THR A 167 -8.19 -5.18 16.20
C THR A 167 -9.25 -5.07 17.29
N VAL A 168 -10.21 -6.01 17.33
CA VAL A 168 -11.24 -6.04 18.38
C VAL A 168 -10.64 -6.27 19.78
N ASN A 169 -9.62 -7.12 19.89
CA ASN A 169 -8.97 -7.36 21.17
C ASN A 169 -8.17 -6.17 21.68
N GLU A 170 -7.46 -5.49 20.80
CA GLU A 170 -6.73 -4.25 21.12
C GLU A 170 -7.68 -3.14 21.62
N HIS A 171 -8.82 -2.96 20.97
CA HIS A 171 -9.83 -2.01 21.41
C HIS A 171 -10.43 -2.35 22.79
N LYS A 172 -10.61 -3.66 23.09
CA LYS A 172 -11.08 -4.10 24.42
C LYS A 172 -10.06 -3.87 25.52
N GLN A 173 -8.77 -4.08 25.22
CA GLN A 173 -7.69 -3.83 26.18
C GLN A 173 -7.56 -2.33 26.50
N ASN A 174 -7.56 -1.48 25.47
CA ASN A 174 -7.45 -0.02 25.65
C ASN A 174 -8.60 0.56 26.49
N LYS A 175 -9.83 0.01 26.36
CA LYS A 175 -10.97 0.41 27.20
C LYS A 175 -10.88 -0.04 28.66
N ARG A 176 -10.05 -1.05 28.99
CA ARG A 176 -9.85 -1.50 30.37
C ARG A 176 -8.85 -0.65 31.15
N PHE A 177 -8.00 0.10 30.45
CA PHE A 177 -6.96 0.95 31.05
C PHE A 177 -7.26 2.45 30.95
N SER A 178 -8.38 2.83 30.39
CA SER A 178 -8.94 4.19 30.40
C SER A 178 -10.05 4.31 31.43
#